data_ef6aab53d5c9db1b7fcbcbdec5f88f49
#
_entry.id   ef6aab53d5c9db1b7fcbcbdec5f88f49
#
_cell.length_a   1.000
_cell.length_b   1.000
_cell.length_c   1.000
_cell.angle_alpha   90.00
_cell.angle_beta   90.00
_cell.angle_gamma   90.00
#
_symmetry.space_group_name_H-M   'P 1'
#
loop_
_entity.id
_entity.type
_entity.pdbx_description
1 polymer ?
#
loop_
_entity_poly.entity_id
_entity_poly.type
_entity_poly.pdbx_seq_one_letter_code
_entity_poly.pdbx_strand_id
1 'polypeptide(L)'
;LDGPISGFNSITAPENTAFASLELNLDLLTLDSHLSNIAPLPEKTVSFKPAPAYTTDVPLGSVDHPPQYVQPHPPYEVYRAPLHHARELTKGGAEKRTYHFDIDVTDYPAESGMVDFVVGGAIGVCPKNRDEEVEDILNLLGVPKSMRDRKVCMRTTKGRWPTIWGDDKPRELITTRREVLSWCSDIQSYPPTKPLFRLLAEYTAEQNEKKILEYLSSAQGQGAFCDLRTTSHISLSQLLHAFPSSRPPLDHLLSVLNTLMPRFYSLSQDPMISCHFKGSECRRLIEVAVTVAESEDWRSGKRTGVSSGYLERLAQRAIQAEAAGEKHELYIPMFRGLMANPLAKRFASDGPMLLIGAGVGIAPFRGFVQRRLQSANCANKVWVLQGVRDSLLDELYSGEWGVHEDKVRTVVQSRRGESRYVQEEVRHQADLVWYVINALDGRVFVCGSGKGMGEGVEAALVEVAVAKGNLNAKEAELFWQRKKEAGQYIAVSGILLLNWHYSLVRGSKF
;
A
#
# COMPACT_ATOMS: atom_id res chain seq x y z
N LEU A 1 -18.29 47.74 37.89
CA LEU A 1 -18.90 47.80 36.54
C LEU A 1 -17.82 47.56 35.46
N ASP A 2 -17.31 46.31 35.41
CA ASP A 2 -16.51 45.90 34.25
C ASP A 2 -16.97 44.46 33.93
N GLY A 3 -17.89 44.40 32.94
CA GLY A 3 -18.24 43.15 32.29
C GLY A 3 -17.10 42.78 31.36
N PRO A 4 -16.80 41.46 31.18
CA PRO A 4 -15.74 41.03 30.30
C PRO A 4 -16.10 41.38 28.87
N ILE A 5 -15.27 42.22 28.23
CA ILE A 5 -15.26 42.38 26.76
C ILE A 5 -14.70 41.05 26.19
N SER A 6 -15.53 40.03 26.14
CA SER A 6 -15.23 38.78 25.48
C SER A 6 -15.97 38.77 24.15
N GLY A 7 -15.31 38.97 23.03
CA GLY A 7 -15.98 38.81 21.77
C GLY A 7 -15.22 39.14 20.47
N PHE A 8 -14.09 39.82 20.53
CA PHE A 8 -13.46 40.30 19.29
C PHE A 8 -12.25 39.52 18.77
N ASN A 9 -11.71 38.53 19.52
CA ASN A 9 -10.48 37.81 19.15
C ASN A 9 -10.60 36.32 19.08
N SER A 10 -11.79 35.74 19.18
CA SER A 10 -11.98 34.28 19.02
C SER A 10 -11.79 33.86 17.57
N ILE A 11 -11.17 32.71 17.36
CA ILE A 11 -11.07 32.09 16.04
C ILE A 11 -12.47 31.69 15.55
N THR A 12 -12.78 32.06 14.32
CA THR A 12 -13.95 31.56 13.60
C THR A 12 -13.53 30.42 12.71
N ALA A 13 -13.96 29.22 13.04
CA ALA A 13 -13.69 28.03 12.24
C ALA A 13 -14.45 28.07 10.90
N PRO A 14 -13.90 27.55 9.81
CA PRO A 14 -14.63 27.43 8.55
C PRO A 14 -15.89 26.59 8.69
N GLU A 15 -17.03 27.09 8.22
CA GLU A 15 -18.33 26.41 8.29
C GLU A 15 -18.52 25.47 7.10
N ASN A 16 -17.73 24.39 7.03
CA ASN A 16 -17.88 23.37 6.00
C ASN A 16 -17.63 21.96 6.55
N THR A 17 -18.19 20.96 5.89
CA THR A 17 -18.11 19.54 6.30
C THR A 17 -16.69 19.00 6.28
N ALA A 18 -15.84 19.45 5.37
CA ALA A 18 -14.46 19.03 5.29
C ALA A 18 -13.66 19.52 6.52
N PHE A 19 -13.89 20.75 6.96
CA PHE A 19 -13.25 21.26 8.17
C PHE A 19 -13.79 20.55 9.42
N ALA A 20 -15.10 20.42 9.54
CA ALA A 20 -15.73 19.73 10.67
C ALA A 20 -15.20 18.30 10.85
N SER A 21 -14.95 17.60 9.75
CA SER A 21 -14.40 16.23 9.76
C SER A 21 -12.92 16.14 10.18
N LEU A 22 -12.21 17.27 10.33
CA LEU A 22 -10.85 17.29 10.88
C LEU A 22 -10.85 17.16 12.41
N GLU A 23 -11.99 17.39 13.07
CA GLU A 23 -12.17 17.29 14.53
C GLU A 23 -11.11 18.06 15.33
N LEU A 24 -10.73 19.24 14.82
CA LEU A 24 -9.69 20.06 15.44
C LEU A 24 -10.20 20.72 16.74
N ASN A 25 -9.46 20.52 17.82
CA ASN A 25 -9.67 21.30 19.04
C ASN A 25 -8.93 22.65 18.92
N LEU A 26 -9.68 23.73 18.87
CA LEU A 26 -9.19 25.11 18.74
C LEU A 26 -9.51 25.99 19.96
N ASP A 27 -10.00 25.42 21.06
CA ASP A 27 -10.54 26.15 22.23
C ASP A 27 -9.56 27.16 22.82
N LEU A 28 -8.27 26.93 22.69
CA LEU A 28 -7.21 27.81 23.20
C LEU A 28 -6.63 28.77 22.15
N LEU A 29 -7.12 28.69 20.91
CA LEU A 29 -6.60 29.50 19.82
C LEU A 29 -7.42 30.76 19.61
N THR A 30 -6.74 31.93 19.60
CA THR A 30 -7.33 33.23 19.26
C THR A 30 -6.51 33.87 18.13
N LEU A 31 -7.06 34.88 17.47
CA LEU A 31 -6.35 35.64 16.44
C LEU A 31 -5.04 36.24 16.98
N ASP A 32 -5.06 36.69 18.24
CA ASP A 32 -3.90 37.32 18.90
C ASP A 32 -2.96 36.32 19.56
N SER A 33 -3.26 34.99 19.52
CA SER A 33 -2.39 33.97 20.11
C SER A 33 -0.99 34.09 19.52
N HIS A 34 0.02 34.22 20.39
CA HIS A 34 1.41 34.17 19.96
C HIS A 34 1.82 32.76 19.59
N LEU A 35 2.19 32.53 18.34
CA LEU A 35 2.66 31.25 17.83
C LEU A 35 4.19 31.26 17.71
N SER A 36 4.84 30.26 18.31
CA SER A 36 6.30 30.11 18.27
C SER A 36 6.69 28.88 17.46
N ASN A 37 7.92 28.91 16.94
CA ASN A 37 8.49 27.80 16.17
C ASN A 37 7.55 27.33 15.02
N ILE A 38 6.92 28.30 14.34
CA ILE A 38 6.20 28.01 13.12
C ILE A 38 7.19 27.40 12.12
N ALA A 39 6.81 26.32 11.45
CA ALA A 39 7.65 25.70 10.43
C ALA A 39 8.06 26.75 9.37
N PRO A 40 9.32 26.74 8.87
CA PRO A 40 9.71 27.66 7.82
C PRO A 40 8.93 27.39 6.53
N LEU A 41 8.73 28.45 5.73
CA LEU A 41 8.12 28.28 4.41
C LEU A 41 9.00 27.33 3.56
N PRO A 42 8.44 26.24 3.03
CA PRO A 42 9.19 25.31 2.21
C PRO A 42 9.78 25.98 0.98
N GLU A 43 10.99 25.59 0.61
CA GLU A 43 11.61 26.07 -0.63
C GLU A 43 10.85 25.54 -1.85
N LYS A 44 10.62 26.41 -2.82
CA LYS A 44 10.03 26.03 -4.10
C LYS A 44 11.09 25.30 -4.95
N THR A 45 11.06 23.97 -4.93
CA THR A 45 12.01 23.13 -5.66
C THR A 45 11.51 22.66 -7.03
N VAL A 46 10.25 22.91 -7.36
CA VAL A 46 9.60 22.58 -8.63
C VAL A 46 9.15 23.86 -9.33
N SER A 47 9.32 23.93 -10.64
CA SER A 47 8.80 25.02 -11.48
C SER A 47 8.36 24.50 -12.83
N PHE A 48 7.34 25.18 -13.42
CA PHE A 48 6.88 24.90 -14.77
C PHE A 48 7.36 25.98 -15.74
N LYS A 49 7.89 25.53 -16.88
CA LYS A 49 8.22 26.39 -18.04
C LYS A 49 7.45 25.94 -19.26
N PRO A 50 7.28 26.79 -20.27
CA PRO A 50 6.75 26.35 -21.56
C PRO A 50 7.56 25.17 -22.11
N ALA A 51 6.89 24.16 -22.63
CA ALA A 51 7.58 23.06 -23.28
C ALA A 51 8.28 23.55 -24.55
N PRO A 52 9.54 23.18 -24.80
CA PRO A 52 10.23 23.52 -26.04
C PRO A 52 9.52 22.95 -27.27
N ALA A 53 9.59 23.63 -28.40
CA ALA A 53 8.88 23.21 -29.62
C ALA A 53 9.27 21.79 -30.11
N TYR A 54 10.51 21.36 -29.88
CA TYR A 54 10.99 20.02 -30.26
C TYR A 54 10.45 18.88 -29.34
N THR A 55 9.66 19.18 -28.33
CA THR A 55 9.12 18.19 -27.40
C THR A 55 7.69 17.76 -27.73
N THR A 56 7.18 18.16 -28.91
CA THR A 56 5.83 17.75 -29.35
C THR A 56 5.65 16.24 -29.38
N ASP A 57 6.71 15.51 -29.77
CA ASP A 57 6.69 14.07 -29.95
C ASP A 57 7.03 13.26 -28.68
N VAL A 58 7.34 13.93 -27.56
CA VAL A 58 7.58 13.23 -26.30
C VAL A 58 6.26 12.59 -25.83
N PRO A 59 6.23 11.25 -25.68
CA PRO A 59 5.02 10.56 -25.26
C PRO A 59 4.67 10.94 -23.81
N LEU A 60 3.41 11.21 -23.58
CA LEU A 60 2.82 11.33 -22.25
C LEU A 60 2.39 9.94 -21.77
N GLY A 61 2.09 9.81 -20.48
CA GLY A 61 1.43 8.64 -19.94
C GLY A 61 0.05 8.44 -20.57
N SER A 62 -0.42 7.20 -20.56
CA SER A 62 -1.76 6.83 -21.01
C SER A 62 -2.72 6.66 -19.81
N VAL A 63 -3.94 6.25 -20.07
CA VAL A 63 -4.92 5.95 -19.01
C VAL A 63 -4.47 4.79 -18.11
N ASP A 64 -3.68 3.88 -18.66
CA ASP A 64 -3.28 2.61 -18.08
C ASP A 64 -1.76 2.41 -17.97
N HIS A 65 -0.98 3.46 -18.25
CA HIS A 65 0.48 3.42 -18.14
C HIS A 65 1.04 4.80 -17.74
N PRO A 66 1.92 4.86 -16.73
CA PRO A 66 2.56 6.12 -16.34
C PRO A 66 3.48 6.64 -17.45
N PRO A 67 3.83 7.93 -17.41
CA PRO A 67 4.84 8.46 -18.32
C PRO A 67 6.21 7.78 -18.13
N GLN A 68 7.02 7.73 -19.17
CA GLN A 68 8.31 7.00 -19.20
C GLN A 68 9.30 7.47 -18.11
N TYR A 69 9.22 8.71 -17.66
CA TYR A 69 10.08 9.21 -16.59
C TYR A 69 9.72 8.67 -15.21
N VAL A 70 8.56 8.02 -15.06
CA VAL A 70 8.20 7.32 -13.82
C VAL A 70 8.89 5.97 -13.82
N GLN A 71 10.04 5.91 -13.19
CA GLN A 71 10.86 4.70 -13.06
C GLN A 71 11.04 4.37 -11.58
N PRO A 72 10.10 3.64 -10.98
CA PRO A 72 10.18 3.29 -9.56
C PRO A 72 11.33 2.34 -9.24
N HIS A 73 11.88 1.67 -10.26
CA HIS A 73 13.01 0.74 -10.12
C HIS A 73 14.01 0.88 -11.30
N PRO A 74 14.74 1.99 -11.41
CA PRO A 74 15.70 2.17 -12.51
C PRO A 74 16.77 1.04 -12.55
N PRO A 75 17.23 0.65 -13.73
CA PRO A 75 16.90 1.22 -15.06
C PRO A 75 15.63 0.64 -15.69
N TYR A 76 14.90 -0.21 -14.99
CA TYR A 76 13.76 -0.93 -15.55
C TYR A 76 12.54 -0.03 -15.71
N GLU A 77 11.91 -0.15 -16.88
CA GLU A 77 10.66 0.53 -17.19
C GLU A 77 9.47 -0.17 -16.54
N VAL A 78 8.37 0.58 -16.41
CA VAL A 78 7.09 0.02 -16.01
C VAL A 78 6.53 -0.76 -17.18
N TYR A 79 6.16 -2.02 -16.96
CA TYR A 79 5.56 -2.88 -17.96
C TYR A 79 4.04 -2.74 -17.94
N ARG A 80 3.44 -2.58 -19.11
CA ARG A 80 1.99 -2.53 -19.31
C ARG A 80 1.46 -3.96 -19.45
N ALA A 81 1.22 -4.62 -18.32
CA ALA A 81 0.81 -6.03 -18.29
C ALA A 81 -0.68 -6.17 -18.65
N PRO A 82 -1.06 -6.99 -19.65
CA PRO A 82 -2.46 -7.28 -19.92
C PRO A 82 -3.12 -8.00 -18.72
N LEU A 83 -4.29 -7.52 -18.31
CA LEU A 83 -5.14 -8.23 -17.37
C LEU A 83 -5.87 -9.35 -18.11
N HIS A 84 -5.55 -10.60 -17.80
CA HIS A 84 -6.13 -11.77 -18.47
C HIS A 84 -7.52 -12.10 -17.89
N HIS A 85 -7.63 -12.13 -16.55
CA HIS A 85 -8.87 -12.43 -15.85
C HIS A 85 -8.85 -11.77 -14.46
N ALA A 86 -10.04 -11.47 -13.93
CA ALA A 86 -10.20 -11.05 -12.54
C ALA A 86 -11.49 -11.63 -11.96
N ARG A 87 -11.46 -11.96 -10.66
CA ARG A 87 -12.63 -12.42 -9.92
C ARG A 87 -12.62 -11.93 -8.49
N GLU A 88 -13.77 -11.79 -7.88
CA GLU A 88 -13.87 -11.55 -6.45
C GLU A 88 -13.71 -12.87 -5.70
N LEU A 89 -12.82 -12.90 -4.69
CA LEU A 89 -12.60 -14.07 -3.84
C LEU A 89 -13.53 -14.09 -2.63
N THR A 90 -13.92 -12.92 -2.16
CA THR A 90 -14.87 -12.75 -1.06
C THR A 90 -16.30 -12.72 -1.56
N LYS A 91 -17.23 -13.14 -0.70
CA LYS A 91 -18.67 -13.14 -1.05
C LYS A 91 -19.36 -11.89 -0.54
N GLY A 92 -20.52 -11.58 -1.11
CA GLY A 92 -21.35 -10.48 -0.64
C GLY A 92 -21.62 -10.56 0.87
N GLY A 93 -21.43 -9.46 1.57
CA GLY A 93 -21.51 -9.38 3.04
C GLY A 93 -20.18 -9.56 3.78
N ALA A 94 -19.10 -9.90 3.11
CA ALA A 94 -17.76 -9.87 3.71
C ALA A 94 -17.40 -8.43 4.12
N GLU A 95 -16.70 -8.29 5.27
CA GLU A 95 -16.28 -6.97 5.77
C GLU A 95 -15.26 -6.28 4.84
N LYS A 96 -14.46 -7.08 4.14
CA LYS A 96 -13.47 -6.58 3.17
C LYS A 96 -13.60 -7.32 1.86
N ARG A 97 -13.55 -6.60 0.76
CA ARG A 97 -13.51 -7.20 -0.57
C ARG A 97 -12.08 -7.58 -0.93
N THR A 98 -11.93 -8.76 -1.51
CA THR A 98 -10.63 -9.25 -2.00
C THR A 98 -10.81 -9.78 -3.41
N TYR A 99 -9.96 -9.29 -4.31
CA TYR A 99 -9.97 -9.67 -5.73
C TYR A 99 -8.73 -10.49 -6.07
N HIS A 100 -8.90 -11.42 -6.98
CA HIS A 100 -7.86 -12.19 -7.63
C HIS A 100 -7.64 -11.65 -9.05
N PHE A 101 -6.37 -11.63 -9.49
CA PHE A 101 -5.96 -11.16 -10.79
C PHE A 101 -5.04 -12.18 -11.44
N ASP A 102 -5.36 -12.56 -12.68
CA ASP A 102 -4.47 -13.26 -13.61
C ASP A 102 -3.85 -12.23 -14.55
N ILE A 103 -2.55 -12.07 -14.48
CA ILE A 103 -1.81 -11.05 -15.20
C ILE A 103 -0.92 -11.72 -16.24
N ASP A 104 -1.05 -11.32 -17.49
CA ASP A 104 -0.25 -11.87 -18.58
C ASP A 104 1.15 -11.24 -18.61
N VAL A 105 2.16 -12.09 -18.46
CA VAL A 105 3.58 -11.74 -18.50
C VAL A 105 4.33 -12.46 -19.61
N THR A 106 3.61 -12.94 -20.63
CA THR A 106 4.20 -13.66 -21.76
C THR A 106 5.31 -12.82 -22.43
N ASP A 107 5.04 -11.55 -22.66
CA ASP A 107 5.98 -10.62 -23.30
C ASP A 107 6.76 -9.75 -22.31
N TYR A 108 6.79 -10.13 -21.03
CA TYR A 108 7.57 -9.39 -20.03
C TYR A 108 9.06 -9.43 -20.37
N PRO A 109 9.77 -8.28 -20.40
CA PRO A 109 11.17 -8.22 -20.83
C PRO A 109 12.08 -9.14 -20.02
N ALA A 110 12.81 -10.01 -20.71
CA ALA A 110 13.78 -10.93 -20.10
C ALA A 110 15.08 -10.26 -19.60
N GLU A 111 15.25 -8.98 -19.86
CA GLU A 111 16.50 -8.21 -19.73
C GLU A 111 17.02 -8.06 -18.30
N SER A 112 16.22 -8.35 -17.31
CA SER A 112 16.60 -8.12 -15.93
C SER A 112 17.36 -9.28 -15.31
N GLY A 113 18.45 -9.69 -15.95
CA GLY A 113 19.46 -10.52 -15.29
C GLY A 113 19.04 -11.94 -14.94
N MET A 114 18.30 -12.62 -15.81
CA MET A 114 17.93 -14.05 -15.69
C MET A 114 17.13 -14.44 -14.45
N VAL A 115 16.70 -13.50 -13.62
CA VAL A 115 15.84 -13.80 -12.48
C VAL A 115 14.39 -13.68 -12.91
N ASP A 116 13.69 -14.78 -12.92
CA ASP A 116 12.29 -14.86 -13.29
C ASP A 116 11.34 -14.57 -12.11
N PHE A 117 10.03 -14.58 -12.37
CA PHE A 117 9.04 -14.63 -11.30
C PHE A 117 9.21 -15.94 -10.52
N VAL A 118 9.24 -15.83 -9.19
CA VAL A 118 9.50 -16.96 -8.30
C VAL A 118 8.38 -17.12 -7.28
N VAL A 119 8.20 -18.33 -6.77
CA VAL A 119 7.25 -18.59 -5.69
C VAL A 119 7.58 -17.71 -4.47
N GLY A 120 6.55 -17.11 -3.86
CA GLY A 120 6.75 -16.13 -2.78
C GLY A 120 7.33 -14.78 -3.24
N GLY A 121 7.58 -14.59 -4.52
CA GLY A 121 7.95 -13.30 -5.11
C GLY A 121 6.81 -12.29 -5.07
N ALA A 122 7.07 -11.10 -5.58
CA ALA A 122 6.09 -10.03 -5.62
C ALA A 122 6.22 -9.21 -6.90
N ILE A 123 5.16 -8.49 -7.25
CA ILE A 123 5.15 -7.44 -8.25
C ILE A 123 4.96 -6.08 -7.59
N GLY A 124 5.55 -5.03 -8.17
CA GLY A 124 5.25 -3.64 -7.85
C GLY A 124 4.22 -3.11 -8.85
N VAL A 125 3.12 -2.56 -8.37
CA VAL A 125 2.10 -1.92 -9.20
C VAL A 125 2.21 -0.41 -9.05
N CYS A 126 2.25 0.32 -10.16
CA CYS A 126 2.24 1.77 -10.21
C CYS A 126 0.78 2.26 -10.31
N PRO A 127 0.16 2.67 -9.20
CA PRO A 127 -1.24 3.07 -9.25
C PRO A 127 -1.41 4.47 -9.83
N LYS A 128 -2.57 4.72 -10.41
CA LYS A 128 -3.03 6.05 -10.82
C LYS A 128 -3.98 6.61 -9.77
N ASN A 129 -3.82 7.87 -9.41
CA ASN A 129 -4.83 8.59 -8.63
C ASN A 129 -6.15 8.66 -9.40
N ARG A 130 -7.27 8.72 -8.69
CA ARG A 130 -8.59 8.85 -9.31
C ARG A 130 -8.70 10.15 -10.09
N ASP A 131 -9.25 10.09 -11.29
CA ASP A 131 -9.37 11.26 -12.16
C ASP A 131 -10.27 12.35 -11.53
N GLU A 132 -11.30 11.95 -10.78
CA GLU A 132 -12.18 12.87 -10.05
C GLU A 132 -11.44 13.63 -8.95
N GLU A 133 -10.55 12.97 -8.20
CA GLU A 133 -9.76 13.63 -7.14
C GLU A 133 -8.72 14.59 -7.74
N VAL A 134 -8.10 14.20 -8.84
CA VAL A 134 -7.14 15.06 -9.56
C VAL A 134 -7.84 16.30 -10.12
N GLU A 135 -9.02 16.11 -10.71
CA GLU A 135 -9.83 17.21 -11.26
C GLU A 135 -10.30 18.17 -10.17
N ASP A 136 -10.73 17.63 -9.02
CA ASP A 136 -11.14 18.40 -7.85
C ASP A 136 -9.99 19.29 -7.33
N ILE A 137 -8.81 18.70 -7.14
CA ILE A 137 -7.62 19.45 -6.71
C ILE A 137 -7.26 20.55 -7.71
N LEU A 138 -7.26 20.25 -9.02
CA LEU A 138 -6.98 21.27 -10.05
C LEU A 138 -8.00 22.42 -10.05
N ASN A 139 -9.28 22.13 -9.75
CA ASN A 139 -10.32 23.13 -9.58
C ASN A 139 -10.06 24.01 -8.35
N LEU A 140 -9.78 23.40 -7.20
CA LEU A 140 -9.54 24.10 -5.93
C LEU A 140 -8.30 25.00 -6.00
N LEU A 141 -7.26 24.55 -6.69
CA LEU A 141 -6.05 25.35 -6.95
C LEU A 141 -6.26 26.44 -8.02
N GLY A 142 -7.43 26.51 -8.66
CA GLY A 142 -7.71 27.48 -9.71
C GLY A 142 -6.92 27.27 -11.00
N VAL A 143 -6.45 26.06 -11.28
CA VAL A 143 -5.72 25.78 -12.54
C VAL A 143 -6.68 25.79 -13.72
N PRO A 144 -6.51 26.69 -14.70
CA PRO A 144 -7.41 26.79 -15.85
C PRO A 144 -7.48 25.49 -16.65
N LYS A 145 -8.67 25.09 -17.10
CA LYS A 145 -8.87 23.84 -17.85
C LYS A 145 -7.94 23.74 -19.06
N SER A 146 -7.72 24.83 -19.80
CA SER A 146 -6.83 24.89 -20.97
C SER A 146 -5.36 24.65 -20.64
N MET A 147 -4.96 24.75 -19.36
CA MET A 147 -3.58 24.55 -18.93
C MET A 147 -3.32 23.17 -18.32
N ARG A 148 -4.36 22.39 -17.98
CA ARG A 148 -4.23 21.13 -17.26
C ARG A 148 -3.50 20.08 -18.08
N ASP A 149 -3.87 19.96 -19.34
CA ASP A 149 -3.38 18.95 -20.28
C ASP A 149 -2.34 19.50 -21.28
N ARG A 150 -1.99 20.80 -21.12
CA ARG A 150 -0.95 21.42 -21.96
C ARG A 150 0.43 20.94 -21.51
N LYS A 151 1.24 20.46 -22.47
CA LYS A 151 2.64 20.09 -22.22
C LYS A 151 3.43 21.24 -21.64
N VAL A 152 4.20 20.94 -20.61
CA VAL A 152 5.12 21.85 -19.93
C VAL A 152 6.44 21.15 -19.67
N CYS A 153 7.51 21.93 -19.58
CA CYS A 153 8.77 21.48 -19.04
C CYS A 153 8.75 21.73 -17.52
N MET A 154 8.68 20.64 -16.75
CA MET A 154 8.83 20.71 -15.29
C MET A 154 10.30 20.60 -14.94
N ARG A 155 10.79 21.57 -14.16
CA ARG A 155 12.14 21.59 -13.61
C ARG A 155 12.14 21.32 -12.12
N THR A 156 13.04 20.49 -11.67
CA THR A 156 13.33 20.29 -10.25
C THR A 156 14.73 20.81 -9.94
N THR A 157 14.90 21.52 -8.82
CA THR A 157 16.22 22.07 -8.43
C THR A 157 17.02 21.09 -7.60
N LYS A 158 16.34 20.23 -6.85
CA LYS A 158 16.93 19.18 -6.01
C LYS A 158 15.88 18.12 -5.69
N GLY A 159 16.35 16.98 -5.15
CA GLY A 159 15.47 15.89 -4.70
C GLY A 159 15.22 14.82 -5.75
N ARG A 160 14.61 13.73 -5.29
CA ARG A 160 14.38 12.52 -6.09
C ARG A 160 13.03 12.52 -6.83
N TRP A 161 12.26 13.58 -6.68
CA TRP A 161 10.95 13.70 -7.29
C TRP A 161 11.05 13.77 -8.84
N PRO A 162 10.22 13.09 -9.63
CA PRO A 162 9.12 12.19 -9.27
C PRO A 162 9.54 10.74 -8.98
N THR A 163 10.81 10.41 -8.92
CA THR A 163 11.28 9.06 -8.62
C THR A 163 11.92 9.01 -7.24
N ILE A 164 11.73 7.89 -6.53
CA ILE A 164 12.38 7.63 -5.24
C ILE A 164 13.85 7.22 -5.38
N TRP A 165 14.20 6.73 -6.56
CA TRP A 165 15.55 6.35 -6.95
C TRP A 165 16.13 7.45 -7.81
N GLY A 166 17.28 7.88 -7.54
CA GLY A 166 17.97 8.84 -8.36
C GLY A 166 18.77 9.83 -7.54
N ASP A 167 19.56 10.58 -8.25
CA ASP A 167 20.42 11.62 -7.70
C ASP A 167 19.58 12.81 -7.22
N ASP A 168 20.13 13.58 -6.27
CA ASP A 168 19.59 14.88 -5.87
C ASP A 168 19.87 15.97 -6.93
N LYS A 169 20.13 15.56 -8.17
CA LYS A 169 20.42 16.47 -9.29
C LYS A 169 19.16 17.12 -9.84
N PRO A 170 19.28 18.34 -10.36
CA PRO A 170 18.22 18.98 -11.09
C PRO A 170 17.77 18.13 -12.29
N ARG A 171 16.46 18.13 -12.56
CA ARG A 171 15.86 17.42 -13.70
C ARG A 171 14.96 18.32 -14.50
N GLU A 172 14.84 18.00 -15.77
CA GLU A 172 13.84 18.58 -16.66
C GLU A 172 13.01 17.45 -17.28
N LEU A 173 11.70 17.55 -17.10
CA LEU A 173 10.74 16.53 -17.53
C LEU A 173 9.64 17.17 -18.37
N ILE A 174 9.28 16.55 -19.47
CA ILE A 174 8.13 16.97 -20.28
C ILE A 174 6.91 16.22 -19.74
N THR A 175 5.91 16.97 -19.33
CA THR A 175 4.71 16.47 -18.66
C THR A 175 3.52 17.39 -18.82
N THR A 176 2.40 17.09 -18.17
CA THR A 176 1.27 17.99 -17.98
C THR A 176 0.96 18.16 -16.48
N ARG A 177 0.24 19.20 -16.12
CA ARG A 177 -0.17 19.40 -14.70
C ARG A 177 -1.07 18.28 -14.20
N ARG A 178 -1.94 17.78 -15.04
CA ARG A 178 -2.80 16.62 -14.73
C ARG A 178 -1.96 15.37 -14.53
N GLU A 179 -1.06 15.06 -15.44
CA GLU A 179 -0.23 13.85 -15.43
C GLU A 179 0.61 13.74 -14.15
N VAL A 180 1.22 14.85 -13.72
CA VAL A 180 2.00 14.92 -12.48
C VAL A 180 1.16 14.57 -11.25
N LEU A 181 -0.06 15.07 -11.16
CA LEU A 181 -0.98 14.71 -10.06
C LEU A 181 -1.51 13.28 -10.21
N SER A 182 -1.75 12.82 -11.44
CA SER A 182 -2.31 11.48 -11.67
C SER A 182 -1.34 10.35 -11.34
N TRP A 183 -0.07 10.49 -11.71
CA TRP A 183 0.89 9.40 -11.68
C TRP A 183 2.07 9.58 -10.71
N CYS A 184 2.34 10.81 -10.28
CA CYS A 184 3.58 11.11 -9.58
C CYS A 184 3.40 11.59 -8.15
N SER A 185 2.25 12.19 -7.82
CA SER A 185 2.03 12.84 -6.53
C SER A 185 1.12 12.02 -5.64
N ASP A 186 1.53 11.80 -4.40
CA ASP A 186 0.64 11.18 -3.41
C ASP A 186 -0.29 12.24 -2.82
N ILE A 187 -1.57 12.14 -3.14
CA ILE A 187 -2.60 13.09 -2.73
C ILE A 187 -3.52 12.57 -1.62
N GLN A 188 -3.33 11.30 -1.19
CA GLN A 188 -4.23 10.73 -0.18
C GLN A 188 -3.63 9.67 0.76
N SER A 189 -2.42 9.15 0.51
CA SER A 189 -1.92 7.99 1.27
C SER A 189 -1.09 8.37 2.49
N TYR A 190 -0.47 9.54 2.49
CA TYR A 190 0.38 10.00 3.58
C TYR A 190 -0.33 11.04 4.44
N PRO A 191 -0.15 10.97 5.76
CA PRO A 191 -0.67 11.99 6.64
C PRO A 191 -0.03 13.36 6.34
N PRO A 192 -0.77 14.46 6.51
CA PRO A 192 -0.27 15.81 6.24
C PRO A 192 0.99 16.14 7.07
N THR A 193 1.80 17.04 6.54
CA THR A 193 3.08 17.44 7.16
C THR A 193 3.04 18.91 7.58
N LYS A 194 3.85 19.32 8.56
CA LYS A 194 3.98 20.74 8.94
C LYS A 194 4.40 21.64 7.76
N PRO A 195 5.34 21.24 6.87
CA PRO A 195 5.61 21.99 5.66
C PRO A 195 4.39 22.21 4.76
N LEU A 196 3.50 21.22 4.64
CA LEU A 196 2.26 21.38 3.87
C LEU A 196 1.34 22.41 4.51
N PHE A 197 1.08 22.35 5.83
CA PHE A 197 0.26 23.34 6.53
C PHE A 197 0.86 24.75 6.45
N ARG A 198 2.19 24.87 6.58
CA ARG A 198 2.88 26.15 6.43
C ARG A 198 2.72 26.74 5.01
N LEU A 199 2.81 25.87 4.00
CA LEU A 199 2.57 26.28 2.61
C LEU A 199 1.13 26.74 2.40
N LEU A 200 0.16 25.98 2.88
CA LEU A 200 -1.25 26.35 2.77
C LEU A 200 -1.50 27.72 3.44
N ALA A 201 -0.97 27.93 4.64
CA ALA A 201 -1.07 29.21 5.37
C ALA A 201 -0.53 30.40 4.57
N GLU A 202 0.58 30.22 3.84
CA GLU A 202 1.19 31.28 3.02
C GLU A 202 0.25 31.77 1.92
N TYR A 203 -0.53 30.87 1.32
CA TYR A 203 -1.43 31.17 0.21
C TYR A 203 -2.90 31.26 0.63
N THR A 204 -3.15 31.48 1.91
CA THR A 204 -4.49 31.64 2.47
C THR A 204 -4.85 33.14 2.60
N ALA A 205 -5.98 33.52 2.02
CA ALA A 205 -6.44 34.92 2.03
C ALA A 205 -7.22 35.28 3.32
N GLU A 206 -7.93 34.32 3.90
CA GLU A 206 -8.78 34.49 5.07
C GLU A 206 -7.97 34.37 6.36
N GLN A 207 -8.07 35.34 7.27
CA GLN A 207 -7.21 35.42 8.45
C GLN A 207 -7.41 34.29 9.46
N ASN A 208 -8.65 33.83 9.66
CA ASN A 208 -8.94 32.73 10.58
C ASN A 208 -8.36 31.40 10.04
N GLU A 209 -8.58 31.12 8.76
CA GLU A 209 -8.00 29.94 8.12
C GLU A 209 -6.46 29.96 8.19
N LYS A 210 -5.85 31.10 7.88
CA LYS A 210 -4.40 31.29 7.97
C LYS A 210 -3.89 31.02 9.38
N LYS A 211 -4.55 31.56 10.39
CA LYS A 211 -4.16 31.38 11.79
C LYS A 211 -4.24 29.94 12.23
N ILE A 212 -5.29 29.22 11.82
CA ILE A 212 -5.43 27.77 12.12
C ILE A 212 -4.30 26.96 11.45
N LEU A 213 -3.98 27.24 10.19
CA LEU A 213 -2.91 26.54 9.47
C LEU A 213 -1.52 26.85 10.05
N GLU A 214 -1.26 28.09 10.48
CA GLU A 214 -0.05 28.48 11.20
C GLU A 214 0.04 27.76 12.55
N TYR A 215 -1.07 27.67 13.29
CA TYR A 215 -1.15 26.91 14.54
C TYR A 215 -0.76 25.44 14.33
N LEU A 216 -1.32 24.76 13.35
CA LEU A 216 -0.98 23.36 13.03
C LEU A 216 0.50 23.16 12.65
N SER A 217 1.17 24.21 12.18
CA SER A 217 2.61 24.19 11.86
C SER A 217 3.53 24.69 12.99
N SER A 218 2.96 25.18 14.10
CA SER A 218 3.68 25.77 15.23
C SER A 218 4.00 24.76 16.34
N ALA A 219 4.68 25.24 17.40
CA ALA A 219 4.90 24.49 18.62
C ALA A 219 3.61 24.30 19.42
N GLN A 220 2.78 25.34 19.54
CA GLN A 220 1.53 25.32 20.28
C GLN A 220 0.52 24.33 19.69
N GLY A 221 0.50 24.15 18.37
CA GLY A 221 -0.37 23.22 17.66
C GLY A 221 0.13 21.78 17.58
N GLN A 222 1.22 21.42 18.28
CA GLN A 222 1.82 20.09 18.17
C GLN A 222 0.85 18.95 18.51
N GLY A 223 0.00 19.13 19.54
CA GLY A 223 -1.01 18.14 19.92
C GLY A 223 -2.02 17.90 18.79
N ALA A 224 -2.69 18.96 18.32
CA ALA A 224 -3.66 18.89 17.23
C ALA A 224 -3.03 18.33 15.94
N PHE A 225 -1.79 18.69 15.64
CA PHE A 225 -1.05 18.12 14.51
C PHE A 225 -0.83 16.62 14.65
N CYS A 226 -0.47 16.14 15.85
CA CYS A 226 -0.30 14.70 16.09
C CYS A 226 -1.63 13.95 15.96
N ASP A 227 -2.70 14.49 16.50
CA ASP A 227 -4.04 13.90 16.45
C ASP A 227 -4.50 13.74 14.97
N LEU A 228 -4.36 14.80 14.17
CA LEU A 228 -4.64 14.74 12.72
C LEU A 228 -3.89 13.64 11.98
N ARG A 229 -2.69 13.28 12.44
CA ARG A 229 -1.87 12.25 11.79
C ARG A 229 -2.16 10.83 12.25
N THR A 230 -2.80 10.67 13.40
CA THR A 230 -3.00 9.35 14.03
C THR A 230 -4.45 8.86 13.95
N THR A 231 -5.41 9.76 13.88
CA THR A 231 -6.84 9.42 13.96
C THR A 231 -7.53 9.26 12.61
N SER A 232 -7.15 10.01 11.60
CA SER A 232 -7.84 9.97 10.30
C SER A 232 -6.90 9.98 9.10
N HIS A 233 -7.35 9.34 8.02
CA HIS A 233 -6.68 9.39 6.73
C HIS A 233 -7.10 10.66 5.98
N ILE A 234 -6.45 11.77 6.24
CA ILE A 234 -6.74 13.07 5.63
C ILE A 234 -6.12 13.13 4.23
N SER A 235 -6.94 13.48 3.22
CA SER A 235 -6.47 13.68 1.85
C SER A 235 -6.16 15.16 1.57
N LEU A 236 -5.37 15.41 0.52
CA LEU A 236 -5.09 16.75 0.07
C LEU A 236 -6.38 17.50 -0.35
N SER A 237 -7.29 16.83 -1.05
CA SER A 237 -8.59 17.38 -1.44
C SER A 237 -9.39 17.82 -0.20
N GLN A 238 -9.44 16.99 0.85
CA GLN A 238 -10.10 17.33 2.11
C GLN A 238 -9.52 18.62 2.74
N LEU A 239 -8.21 18.75 2.79
CA LEU A 239 -7.58 19.98 3.32
C LEU A 239 -7.90 21.22 2.49
N LEU A 240 -7.88 21.11 1.15
CA LEU A 240 -8.22 22.23 0.28
C LEU A 240 -9.70 22.63 0.37
N HIS A 241 -10.60 21.66 0.63
CA HIS A 241 -12.01 21.97 0.92
C HIS A 241 -12.20 22.54 2.33
N ALA A 242 -11.42 22.07 3.32
CA ALA A 242 -11.48 22.59 4.69
C ALA A 242 -11.02 24.05 4.79
N PHE A 243 -10.06 24.45 3.95
CA PHE A 243 -9.48 25.78 3.90
C PHE A 243 -9.64 26.40 2.49
N PRO A 244 -10.86 26.79 2.08
CA PRO A 244 -11.16 27.15 0.70
C PRO A 244 -10.49 28.45 0.22
N SER A 245 -10.03 29.31 1.13
CA SER A 245 -9.26 30.49 0.77
C SER A 245 -7.79 30.21 0.48
N SER A 246 -7.30 29.00 0.76
CA SER A 246 -5.93 28.59 0.50
C SER A 246 -5.77 28.09 -0.93
N ARG A 247 -5.00 28.81 -1.74
CA ARG A 247 -4.79 28.53 -3.16
C ARG A 247 -3.31 28.53 -3.53
N PRO A 248 -2.50 27.58 -3.06
CA PRO A 248 -1.09 27.53 -3.40
C PRO A 248 -0.90 27.26 -4.90
N PRO A 249 0.12 27.86 -5.53
CA PRO A 249 0.54 27.46 -6.87
C PRO A 249 0.92 25.98 -6.92
N LEU A 250 0.46 25.27 -7.97
CA LEU A 250 0.68 23.83 -8.09
C LEU A 250 2.16 23.45 -7.99
N ASP A 251 3.06 24.22 -8.60
CA ASP A 251 4.49 23.96 -8.58
C ASP A 251 5.12 24.11 -7.18
N HIS A 252 4.61 25.02 -6.35
CA HIS A 252 5.05 25.11 -4.95
C HIS A 252 4.44 23.96 -4.12
N LEU A 253 3.19 23.62 -4.35
CA LEU A 253 2.53 22.48 -3.70
C LEU A 253 3.29 21.16 -3.98
N LEU A 254 3.69 20.93 -5.23
CA LEU A 254 4.49 19.76 -5.61
C LEU A 254 5.85 19.68 -4.89
N SER A 255 6.39 20.81 -4.42
CA SER A 255 7.64 20.81 -3.63
C SER A 255 7.49 20.18 -2.24
N VAL A 256 6.27 20.05 -1.72
CA VAL A 256 5.99 19.47 -0.39
C VAL A 256 5.22 18.15 -0.43
N LEU A 257 4.64 17.78 -1.57
CA LEU A 257 3.96 16.50 -1.73
C LEU A 257 4.95 15.36 -1.86
N ASN A 258 4.61 14.22 -1.28
CA ASN A 258 5.36 13.00 -1.48
C ASN A 258 5.12 12.44 -2.88
N THR A 259 6.10 11.69 -3.37
CA THR A 259 5.97 10.90 -4.59
C THR A 259 4.96 9.79 -4.39
N LEU A 260 4.11 9.55 -5.39
CA LEU A 260 3.22 8.40 -5.41
C LEU A 260 4.04 7.12 -5.57
N MET A 261 4.07 6.33 -4.51
CA MET A 261 4.86 5.10 -4.45
C MET A 261 4.12 3.92 -5.07
N PRO A 262 4.84 2.99 -5.72
CA PRO A 262 4.25 1.71 -6.09
C PRO A 262 3.82 0.91 -4.85
N ARG A 263 2.92 -0.04 -5.04
CA ARG A 263 2.51 -1.00 -4.01
C ARG A 263 2.89 -2.39 -4.44
N PHE A 264 3.39 -3.18 -3.48
CA PHE A 264 3.87 -4.53 -3.75
C PHE A 264 2.80 -5.56 -3.38
N TYR A 265 2.61 -6.53 -4.27
CA TYR A 265 1.67 -7.62 -4.10
C TYR A 265 2.40 -8.94 -4.31
N SER A 266 2.31 -9.82 -3.33
CA SER A 266 2.92 -11.16 -3.41
C SER A 266 2.19 -12.03 -4.43
N LEU A 267 2.94 -12.86 -5.16
CA LEU A 267 2.36 -13.87 -6.03
C LEU A 267 1.58 -14.89 -5.19
N SER A 268 0.37 -15.21 -5.62
CA SER A 268 -0.54 -16.15 -4.96
C SER A 268 -0.47 -17.57 -5.52
N GLN A 269 0.45 -17.81 -6.44
CA GLN A 269 0.64 -19.08 -7.09
C GLN A 269 2.12 -19.40 -7.29
N ASP A 270 2.40 -20.64 -7.73
CA ASP A 270 3.69 -21.01 -8.30
C ASP A 270 3.75 -20.59 -9.79
N PRO A 271 4.56 -19.58 -10.15
CA PRO A 271 4.59 -19.06 -11.52
C PRO A 271 5.14 -20.06 -12.54
N MET A 272 5.74 -21.16 -12.11
CA MET A 272 6.20 -22.23 -13.01
C MET A 272 5.07 -23.14 -13.49
N ILE A 273 3.90 -23.13 -12.82
CA ILE A 273 2.75 -23.98 -13.14
C ILE A 273 1.79 -23.26 -14.11
N SER A 274 1.82 -21.97 -14.16
CA SER A 274 0.76 -21.15 -14.76
C SER A 274 1.02 -20.84 -16.23
N CYS A 275 1.14 -21.90 -17.03
CA CYS A 275 0.97 -21.77 -18.47
C CYS A 275 -0.49 -22.07 -18.82
N HIS A 276 -1.21 -21.05 -19.28
CA HIS A 276 -2.55 -21.25 -19.81
C HIS A 276 -2.46 -21.57 -21.30
N PHE A 277 -2.86 -22.78 -21.68
CA PHE A 277 -2.89 -23.20 -23.08
C PHE A 277 -4.29 -22.96 -23.65
N LYS A 278 -4.37 -22.13 -24.69
CA LYS A 278 -5.57 -21.99 -25.51
C LYS A 278 -5.22 -22.32 -26.97
N GLY A 279 -5.47 -23.54 -27.35
CA GLY A 279 -5.04 -24.03 -28.67
C GLY A 279 -3.53 -24.14 -28.80
N SER A 280 -2.92 -23.48 -29.77
CA SER A 280 -1.46 -23.41 -29.94
C SER A 280 -0.77 -22.27 -29.18
N GLU A 281 -1.54 -21.39 -28.53
CA GLU A 281 -1.00 -20.28 -27.77
C GLU A 281 -0.76 -20.68 -26.32
N CYS A 282 0.49 -20.53 -25.87
CA CYS A 282 0.87 -20.64 -24.46
C CYS A 282 0.99 -19.25 -23.88
N ARG A 283 0.15 -18.90 -22.92
CA ARG A 283 0.24 -17.66 -22.14
C ARG A 283 0.86 -17.94 -20.79
N ARG A 284 1.79 -17.09 -20.42
CA ARG A 284 2.42 -17.12 -19.13
C ARG A 284 1.71 -16.14 -18.20
N LEU A 285 1.02 -16.68 -17.21
CA LEU A 285 0.24 -15.91 -16.25
C LEU A 285 0.95 -15.87 -14.89
N ILE A 286 0.80 -14.76 -14.19
CA ILE A 286 1.09 -14.64 -12.76
C ILE A 286 -0.19 -14.23 -12.03
N GLU A 287 -0.33 -14.67 -10.80
CA GLU A 287 -1.53 -14.45 -10.01
C GLU A 287 -1.22 -13.65 -8.74
N VAL A 288 -2.11 -12.71 -8.41
CA VAL A 288 -2.04 -11.96 -7.16
C VAL A 288 -3.41 -11.82 -6.52
N ALA A 289 -3.45 -11.68 -5.20
CA ALA A 289 -4.66 -11.35 -4.46
C ALA A 289 -4.52 -9.97 -3.81
N VAL A 290 -5.59 -9.18 -3.91
CA VAL A 290 -5.61 -7.81 -3.41
C VAL A 290 -6.86 -7.56 -2.58
N THR A 291 -6.67 -7.27 -1.29
CA THR A 291 -7.76 -6.79 -0.44
C THR A 291 -7.89 -5.28 -0.59
N VAL A 292 -9.10 -4.79 -0.81
CA VAL A 292 -9.39 -3.37 -0.90
C VAL A 292 -9.26 -2.74 0.49
N ALA A 293 -8.36 -1.77 0.60
CA ALA A 293 -8.27 -0.93 1.78
C ALA A 293 -9.37 0.13 1.72
N GLU A 294 -10.13 0.25 2.79
CA GLU A 294 -11.21 1.23 2.92
C GLU A 294 -11.03 2.06 4.18
N SER A 295 -11.43 3.32 4.11
CA SER A 295 -11.55 4.25 5.23
C SER A 295 -12.80 5.10 5.05
N GLU A 296 -13.31 5.68 6.13
CA GLU A 296 -14.41 6.65 6.04
C GLU A 296 -13.98 7.86 5.21
N ASP A 297 -14.92 8.40 4.42
CA ASP A 297 -14.71 9.60 3.62
C ASP A 297 -15.47 10.78 4.24
N TRP A 298 -14.83 11.94 4.30
CA TRP A 298 -15.46 13.16 4.80
C TRP A 298 -16.67 13.63 3.98
N ARG A 299 -16.77 13.20 2.71
CA ARG A 299 -17.92 13.42 1.82
C ARG A 299 -19.08 12.47 2.07
N SER A 300 -19.03 11.67 3.14
CA SER A 300 -19.86 10.51 3.43
C SER A 300 -19.51 9.28 2.58
N GLY A 301 -19.71 8.09 3.17
CA GLY A 301 -19.37 6.82 2.56
C GLY A 301 -17.92 6.39 2.77
N LYS A 302 -17.39 5.56 1.88
CA LYS A 302 -16.07 4.97 2.02
C LYS A 302 -15.13 5.40 0.90
N ARG A 303 -13.91 5.72 1.27
CA ARG A 303 -12.81 5.96 0.36
C ARG A 303 -11.93 4.72 0.28
N THR A 304 -11.57 4.32 -0.94
CA THR A 304 -10.65 3.19 -1.16
C THR A 304 -9.19 3.68 -1.25
N GLY A 305 -8.26 2.80 -0.87
CA GLY A 305 -6.83 3.07 -1.02
C GLY A 305 -6.43 3.27 -2.48
N VAL A 306 -5.40 4.09 -2.74
CA VAL A 306 -5.00 4.45 -4.12
C VAL A 306 -4.79 3.22 -4.99
N SER A 307 -3.92 2.30 -4.59
CA SER A 307 -3.58 1.14 -5.41
C SER A 307 -4.65 0.05 -5.36
N SER A 308 -5.15 -0.29 -4.17
CA SER A 308 -6.18 -1.32 -4.05
C SER A 308 -7.50 -0.90 -4.69
N GLY A 309 -7.89 0.37 -4.58
CA GLY A 309 -9.06 0.90 -5.27
C GLY A 309 -8.85 1.06 -6.78
N TYR A 310 -7.62 1.35 -7.24
CA TYR A 310 -7.28 1.31 -8.66
C TYR A 310 -7.46 -0.09 -9.24
N LEU A 311 -6.91 -1.11 -8.58
CA LEU A 311 -7.05 -2.50 -8.99
C LEU A 311 -8.50 -3.00 -8.90
N GLU A 312 -9.25 -2.61 -7.86
CA GLU A 312 -10.67 -2.92 -7.74
C GLU A 312 -11.47 -2.43 -8.96
N ARG A 313 -11.25 -1.17 -9.39
CA ARG A 313 -11.93 -0.63 -10.58
C ARG A 313 -11.59 -1.41 -11.85
N LEU A 314 -10.34 -1.87 -12.00
CA LEU A 314 -9.94 -2.74 -13.11
C LEU A 314 -10.63 -4.11 -13.01
N ALA A 315 -10.66 -4.73 -11.83
CA ALA A 315 -11.33 -6.00 -11.61
C ALA A 315 -12.83 -5.92 -11.92
N GLN A 316 -13.52 -4.89 -11.43
CA GLN A 316 -14.95 -4.70 -11.69
C GLN A 316 -15.25 -4.53 -13.17
N ARG A 317 -14.41 -3.78 -13.90
CA ARG A 317 -14.54 -3.62 -15.36
C ARG A 317 -14.32 -4.94 -16.09
N ALA A 318 -13.32 -5.73 -15.70
CA ALA A 318 -13.05 -7.05 -16.28
C ALA A 318 -14.24 -8.00 -16.05
N ILE A 319 -14.69 -8.10 -14.80
CA ILE A 319 -15.84 -8.96 -14.41
C ILE A 319 -17.11 -8.56 -15.17
N GLN A 320 -17.38 -7.27 -15.32
CA GLN A 320 -18.55 -6.78 -16.06
C GLN A 320 -18.46 -7.10 -17.55
N ALA A 321 -17.31 -6.90 -18.18
CA ALA A 321 -17.09 -7.24 -19.58
C ALA A 321 -17.22 -8.74 -19.83
N GLU A 322 -16.62 -9.57 -18.99
CA GLU A 322 -16.71 -11.03 -19.07
C GLU A 322 -18.16 -11.52 -18.89
N ALA A 323 -18.91 -10.93 -17.95
CA ALA A 323 -20.32 -11.24 -17.75
C ALA A 323 -21.19 -10.86 -18.95
N ALA A 324 -20.82 -9.81 -19.68
CA ALA A 324 -21.46 -9.40 -20.92
C ALA A 324 -21.00 -10.21 -22.14
N GLY A 325 -20.02 -11.11 -22.00
CA GLY A 325 -19.41 -11.83 -23.12
C GLY A 325 -18.51 -10.94 -24.00
N GLU A 326 -18.10 -9.81 -23.49
CA GLU A 326 -17.23 -8.84 -24.18
C GLU A 326 -15.76 -9.10 -23.89
N LYS A 327 -14.89 -8.83 -24.85
CA LYS A 327 -13.44 -8.78 -24.62
C LYS A 327 -13.07 -7.45 -23.99
N HIS A 328 -12.21 -7.48 -22.99
CA HIS A 328 -11.65 -6.27 -22.41
C HIS A 328 -10.16 -6.13 -22.77
N GLU A 329 -9.74 -4.88 -22.93
CA GLU A 329 -8.34 -4.50 -23.08
C GLU A 329 -7.97 -3.64 -21.86
N LEU A 330 -7.71 -4.32 -20.73
CA LEU A 330 -7.32 -3.71 -19.47
C LEU A 330 -5.87 -4.09 -19.16
N TYR A 331 -5.15 -3.14 -18.60
CA TYR A 331 -3.72 -3.31 -18.33
C TYR A 331 -3.39 -2.85 -16.91
N ILE A 332 -2.38 -3.50 -16.33
CA ILE A 332 -1.84 -3.17 -15.01
C ILE A 332 -0.40 -2.67 -15.22
N PRO A 333 -0.09 -1.41 -14.90
CA PRO A 333 1.26 -0.90 -14.95
C PRO A 333 2.06 -1.47 -13.78
N MET A 334 2.98 -2.38 -14.09
CA MET A 334 3.71 -3.13 -13.07
C MET A 334 5.19 -3.31 -13.43
N PHE A 335 5.94 -3.73 -12.45
CA PHE A 335 7.29 -4.25 -12.62
C PHE A 335 7.51 -5.42 -11.67
N ARG A 336 8.47 -6.27 -12.00
CA ARG A 336 8.85 -7.37 -11.11
C ARG A 336 9.55 -6.82 -9.88
N GLY A 337 9.12 -7.23 -8.69
CA GLY A 337 9.79 -6.90 -7.45
C GLY A 337 11.13 -7.61 -7.35
N LEU A 338 12.22 -6.89 -7.65
CA LEU A 338 13.58 -7.42 -7.63
C LEU A 338 14.11 -7.59 -6.20
N MET A 339 13.64 -6.78 -5.28
CA MET A 339 13.96 -6.95 -3.87
C MET A 339 13.09 -8.05 -3.32
N ALA A 340 13.71 -9.15 -3.06
CA ALA A 340 13.07 -10.34 -2.61
C ALA A 340 12.11 -10.05 -1.44
N ASN A 341 10.84 -10.33 -1.65
CA ASN A 341 9.98 -10.68 -0.55
C ASN A 341 10.75 -11.67 0.35
N PRO A 342 10.87 -11.41 1.66
CA PRO A 342 11.56 -12.33 2.59
C PRO A 342 11.10 -13.77 2.45
N LEU A 343 9.83 -13.99 2.05
CA LEU A 343 9.26 -15.30 1.76
C LEU A 343 10.03 -16.00 0.62
N ALA A 344 10.28 -15.32 -0.50
CA ALA A 344 10.97 -15.92 -1.65
C ALA A 344 12.43 -16.23 -1.35
N LYS A 345 13.13 -15.37 -0.60
CA LYS A 345 14.54 -15.58 -0.24
C LYS A 345 14.77 -16.83 0.58
N ARG A 346 13.81 -17.19 1.43
CA ARG A 346 13.92 -18.26 2.40
C ARG A 346 13.13 -19.50 2.01
N PHE A 347 12.42 -19.44 0.90
CA PHE A 347 11.76 -20.62 0.36
C PHE A 347 12.81 -21.59 -0.17
N ALA A 348 13.00 -22.69 0.55
CA ALA A 348 13.79 -23.79 0.05
C ALA A 348 12.89 -24.81 -0.61
N SER A 349 13.34 -25.41 -1.72
CA SER A 349 12.59 -26.45 -2.44
C SER A 349 12.30 -27.68 -1.58
N ASP A 350 13.08 -27.91 -0.54
CA ASP A 350 12.97 -29.07 0.33
C ASP A 350 12.85 -28.67 1.81
N GLY A 351 12.35 -29.60 2.61
CA GLY A 351 12.20 -29.44 4.05
C GLY A 351 10.77 -29.11 4.50
N PRO A 352 10.46 -29.40 5.75
CA PRO A 352 9.15 -29.18 6.34
C PRO A 352 8.86 -27.70 6.53
N MET A 353 7.58 -27.31 6.38
CA MET A 353 7.15 -25.94 6.61
C MET A 353 5.76 -25.86 7.23
N LEU A 354 5.62 -24.92 8.16
CA LEU A 354 4.35 -24.48 8.73
C LEU A 354 4.05 -23.07 8.23
N LEU A 355 2.91 -22.90 7.61
CA LEU A 355 2.44 -21.66 6.98
C LEU A 355 1.26 -21.11 7.78
N ILE A 356 1.43 -19.96 8.43
CA ILE A 356 0.41 -19.36 9.29
C ILE A 356 -0.03 -18.04 8.65
N GLY A 357 -1.29 -17.97 8.21
CA GLY A 357 -1.80 -16.81 7.49
C GLY A 357 -3.21 -16.40 7.88
N ALA A 358 -3.52 -15.10 7.73
CA ALA A 358 -4.87 -14.59 7.89
C ALA A 358 -5.23 -13.57 6.81
N GLY A 359 -6.49 -13.58 6.36
CA GLY A 359 -6.96 -12.76 5.27
C GLY A 359 -6.13 -12.96 4.01
N VAL A 360 -5.79 -11.87 3.29
CA VAL A 360 -4.97 -11.94 2.07
C VAL A 360 -3.53 -12.43 2.32
N GLY A 361 -3.07 -12.46 3.56
CA GLY A 361 -1.77 -13.02 3.93
C GLY A 361 -1.63 -14.51 3.62
N ILE A 362 -2.73 -15.20 3.37
CA ILE A 362 -2.73 -16.60 2.94
C ILE A 362 -2.30 -16.77 1.48
N ALA A 363 -2.46 -15.76 0.64
CA ALA A 363 -2.28 -15.85 -0.81
C ALA A 363 -0.90 -16.39 -1.23
N PRO A 364 0.26 -15.90 -0.74
CA PRO A 364 1.56 -16.42 -1.13
C PRO A 364 1.75 -17.89 -0.73
N PHE A 365 1.08 -18.35 0.30
CA PHE A 365 1.20 -19.73 0.77
C PHE A 365 0.53 -20.74 -0.16
N ARG A 366 -0.48 -20.32 -0.93
CA ARG A 366 -1.05 -21.15 -1.99
C ARG A 366 0.03 -21.55 -3.01
N GLY A 367 0.87 -20.61 -3.45
CA GLY A 367 1.99 -20.90 -4.33
C GLY A 367 3.03 -21.84 -3.69
N PHE A 368 3.29 -21.71 -2.39
CA PHE A 368 4.18 -22.62 -1.66
C PHE A 368 3.64 -24.02 -1.63
N VAL A 369 2.37 -24.21 -1.32
CA VAL A 369 1.69 -25.51 -1.31
C VAL A 369 1.72 -26.13 -2.71
N GLN A 370 1.35 -25.37 -3.75
CA GLN A 370 1.41 -25.83 -5.14
C GLN A 370 2.80 -26.39 -5.51
N ARG A 371 3.87 -25.66 -5.18
CA ARG A 371 5.25 -26.10 -5.42
C ARG A 371 5.59 -27.39 -4.67
N ARG A 372 5.14 -27.49 -3.41
CA ARG A 372 5.41 -28.67 -2.57
C ARG A 372 4.66 -29.91 -3.02
N LEU A 373 3.42 -29.76 -3.44
CA LEU A 373 2.60 -30.90 -3.89
C LEU A 373 3.06 -31.49 -5.22
N GLN A 374 3.90 -30.78 -5.98
CA GLN A 374 4.54 -31.34 -7.19
C GLN A 374 5.60 -32.40 -6.89
N SER A 375 6.13 -32.44 -5.66
CA SER A 375 7.12 -33.41 -5.26
C SER A 375 6.53 -34.41 -4.27
N ALA A 376 6.48 -35.68 -4.64
CA ALA A 376 5.99 -36.75 -3.76
C ALA A 376 6.73 -36.79 -2.41
N ASN A 377 8.01 -36.42 -2.39
CA ASN A 377 8.82 -36.39 -1.16
C ASN A 377 8.51 -35.21 -0.24
N CYS A 378 7.82 -34.17 -0.73
CA CYS A 378 7.55 -32.95 -0.02
C CYS A 378 6.08 -32.77 0.37
N ALA A 379 5.16 -33.52 -0.27
CA ALA A 379 3.72 -33.38 -0.08
C ALA A 379 3.25 -33.52 1.38
N ASN A 380 3.92 -34.41 2.14
CA ASN A 380 3.60 -34.67 3.55
C ASN A 380 4.36 -33.77 4.54
N LYS A 381 4.99 -32.70 4.08
CA LYS A 381 5.85 -31.84 4.89
C LYS A 381 5.41 -30.38 4.85
N VAL A 382 4.17 -30.11 4.53
CA VAL A 382 3.60 -28.77 4.51
C VAL A 382 2.28 -28.73 5.29
N TRP A 383 2.14 -27.77 6.17
CA TRP A 383 0.94 -27.53 6.97
C TRP A 383 0.59 -26.06 6.91
N VAL A 384 -0.70 -25.78 6.76
CA VAL A 384 -1.25 -24.42 6.66
C VAL A 384 -2.26 -24.20 7.77
N LEU A 385 -2.07 -23.14 8.55
CA LEU A 385 -3.06 -22.65 9.51
C LEU A 385 -3.61 -21.34 8.96
N GLN A 386 -4.87 -21.35 8.55
CA GLN A 386 -5.55 -20.19 7.96
C GLN A 386 -6.58 -19.62 8.92
N GLY A 387 -6.40 -18.36 9.31
CA GLY A 387 -7.40 -17.58 10.03
C GLY A 387 -8.32 -16.81 9.10
N VAL A 388 -9.63 -16.99 9.26
CA VAL A 388 -10.68 -16.21 8.59
C VAL A 388 -11.63 -15.60 9.61
N ARG A 389 -12.48 -14.66 9.20
CA ARG A 389 -13.54 -14.15 10.06
C ARG A 389 -14.79 -15.05 10.00
N ASP A 390 -15.25 -15.30 8.81
CA ASP A 390 -16.36 -16.20 8.48
C ASP A 390 -16.00 -17.01 7.24
N SER A 391 -15.89 -18.33 7.38
CA SER A 391 -15.50 -19.21 6.28
C SER A 391 -16.47 -19.18 5.10
N LEU A 392 -17.72 -18.80 5.31
CA LEU A 392 -18.70 -18.68 4.22
C LEU A 392 -18.52 -17.41 3.38
N LEU A 393 -17.88 -16.38 3.92
CA LEU A 393 -17.79 -15.05 3.31
C LEU A 393 -16.39 -14.68 2.84
N ASP A 394 -15.36 -14.98 3.63
CA ASP A 394 -13.99 -14.47 3.42
C ASP A 394 -12.88 -15.53 3.45
N GLU A 395 -13.24 -16.81 3.29
CA GLU A 395 -12.28 -17.89 3.07
C GLU A 395 -11.75 -17.83 1.64
N LEU A 396 -10.51 -17.33 1.51
CA LEU A 396 -9.87 -17.21 0.20
C LEU A 396 -9.38 -18.55 -0.31
N TYR A 397 -9.60 -18.81 -1.60
CA TYR A 397 -9.11 -19.99 -2.33
C TYR A 397 -9.61 -21.35 -1.80
N SER A 398 -10.80 -21.41 -1.21
CA SER A 398 -11.41 -22.67 -0.80
C SER A 398 -11.56 -23.60 -2.00
N GLY A 399 -11.10 -24.84 -1.89
CA GLY A 399 -11.12 -25.83 -2.97
C GLY A 399 -9.97 -25.71 -3.99
N GLU A 400 -9.04 -24.77 -3.80
CA GLU A 400 -7.94 -24.52 -4.75
C GLU A 400 -6.54 -24.93 -4.23
N TRP A 401 -6.48 -25.67 -3.14
CA TRP A 401 -5.22 -26.09 -2.49
C TRP A 401 -4.72 -27.47 -2.92
N GLY A 402 -5.42 -28.11 -3.85
CA GLY A 402 -5.09 -29.43 -4.38
C GLY A 402 -5.85 -30.58 -3.73
N VAL A 403 -5.60 -31.80 -4.21
CA VAL A 403 -6.40 -33.00 -3.84
C VAL A 403 -6.28 -33.42 -2.38
N HIS A 404 -5.34 -32.87 -1.61
CA HIS A 404 -5.15 -33.14 -0.20
C HIS A 404 -5.40 -31.92 0.68
N GLU A 405 -6.27 -31.01 0.25
CA GLU A 405 -6.54 -29.76 0.96
C GLU A 405 -6.84 -29.99 2.44
N ASP A 406 -7.73 -30.91 2.77
CA ASP A 406 -8.13 -31.22 4.16
C ASP A 406 -6.99 -31.75 5.04
N LYS A 407 -5.92 -32.31 4.43
CA LYS A 407 -4.75 -32.81 5.16
C LYS A 407 -3.67 -31.76 5.34
N VAL A 408 -3.65 -30.81 4.42
CA VAL A 408 -2.61 -29.76 4.37
C VAL A 408 -3.05 -28.52 5.14
N ARG A 409 -4.34 -28.20 5.11
CA ARG A 409 -4.87 -26.92 5.59
C ARG A 409 -5.88 -27.09 6.72
N THR A 410 -5.68 -26.35 7.78
CA THR A 410 -6.64 -26.12 8.88
C THR A 410 -7.15 -24.70 8.82
N VAL A 411 -8.48 -24.54 8.72
CA VAL A 411 -9.15 -23.23 8.71
C VAL A 411 -9.81 -23.00 10.06
N VAL A 412 -9.53 -21.85 10.66
CA VAL A 412 -10.19 -21.40 11.88
C VAL A 412 -10.87 -20.06 11.65
N GLN A 413 -12.02 -19.86 12.29
CA GLN A 413 -12.84 -18.68 12.09
C GLN A 413 -13.09 -17.93 13.39
N SER A 414 -12.94 -16.60 13.36
CA SER A 414 -12.98 -15.78 14.56
C SER A 414 -14.36 -15.21 14.91
N ARG A 415 -15.35 -15.27 13.99
CA ARG A 415 -16.67 -14.67 14.21
C ARG A 415 -17.82 -15.66 14.07
N ARG A 416 -17.53 -16.96 13.96
CA ARG A 416 -18.54 -17.99 13.78
C ARG A 416 -18.14 -19.27 14.50
N GLY A 417 -19.12 -20.03 14.97
CA GLY A 417 -18.89 -21.30 15.68
C GLY A 417 -18.08 -21.12 16.97
N GLU A 418 -17.04 -21.91 17.17
CA GLU A 418 -16.17 -21.85 18.35
C GLU A 418 -15.28 -20.59 18.43
N SER A 419 -15.48 -19.63 17.57
CA SER A 419 -14.78 -18.34 17.54
C SER A 419 -13.32 -18.42 18.00
N ARG A 420 -12.43 -18.81 17.08
CA ARG A 420 -11.01 -19.00 17.37
C ARG A 420 -10.14 -18.18 16.40
N TYR A 421 -9.17 -17.46 16.96
CA TYR A 421 -8.16 -16.77 16.15
C TYR A 421 -7.01 -17.72 15.78
N VAL A 422 -6.27 -17.39 14.72
CA VAL A 422 -5.17 -18.24 14.23
C VAL A 422 -4.06 -18.43 15.28
N GLN A 423 -3.78 -17.45 16.13
CA GLN A 423 -2.83 -17.58 17.24
C GLN A 423 -3.30 -18.57 18.31
N GLU A 424 -4.61 -18.70 18.50
CA GLU A 424 -5.18 -19.71 19.42
C GLU A 424 -5.07 -21.10 18.83
N GLU A 425 -5.22 -21.23 17.50
CA GLU A 425 -4.98 -22.49 16.79
C GLU A 425 -3.51 -22.90 16.85
N VAL A 426 -2.56 -21.96 16.80
CA VAL A 426 -1.13 -22.25 17.03
C VAL A 426 -0.90 -22.89 18.40
N ARG A 427 -1.57 -22.40 19.45
CA ARG A 427 -1.52 -23.00 20.81
C ARG A 427 -2.16 -24.37 20.84
N HIS A 428 -3.31 -24.50 20.19
CA HIS A 428 -4.03 -25.77 20.11
C HIS A 428 -3.22 -26.85 19.42
N GLN A 429 -2.49 -26.48 18.35
CA GLN A 429 -1.62 -27.39 17.61
C GLN A 429 -0.15 -27.34 18.06
N ALA A 430 0.10 -27.11 19.37
CA ALA A 430 1.44 -26.97 19.93
C ALA A 430 2.36 -28.14 19.59
N ASP A 431 1.82 -29.37 19.55
CA ASP A 431 2.59 -30.56 19.19
C ASP A 431 3.08 -30.53 17.74
N LEU A 432 2.22 -30.16 16.80
CA LEU A 432 2.57 -29.98 15.41
C LEU A 432 3.62 -28.89 15.22
N VAL A 433 3.39 -27.72 15.84
CA VAL A 433 4.31 -26.57 15.76
C VAL A 433 5.69 -26.96 16.27
N TRP A 434 5.76 -27.59 17.43
CA TRP A 434 7.02 -28.02 18.03
C TRP A 434 7.70 -29.12 17.21
N TYR A 435 6.91 -30.08 16.71
CA TYR A 435 7.40 -31.14 15.84
C TYR A 435 8.06 -30.57 14.58
N VAL A 436 7.39 -29.62 13.90
CA VAL A 436 7.92 -29.02 12.67
C VAL A 436 9.23 -28.27 12.93
N ILE A 437 9.27 -27.41 13.94
CA ILE A 437 10.40 -26.49 14.15
C ILE A 437 11.58 -27.15 14.87
N ASN A 438 11.32 -28.08 15.75
CA ASN A 438 12.35 -28.70 16.60
C ASN A 438 12.75 -30.11 16.12
N ALA A 439 11.79 -30.97 15.86
CA ALA A 439 12.10 -32.38 15.47
C ALA A 439 12.46 -32.50 13.99
N LEU A 440 11.79 -31.74 13.11
CA LEU A 440 12.04 -31.80 11.68
C LEU A 440 12.98 -30.70 11.17
N ASP A 441 13.45 -29.83 12.05
CA ASP A 441 14.27 -28.64 11.69
C ASP A 441 13.65 -27.81 10.57
N GLY A 442 12.33 -27.70 10.57
CA GLY A 442 11.53 -27.06 9.54
C GLY A 442 11.54 -25.53 9.62
N ARG A 443 10.67 -24.93 8.81
CA ARG A 443 10.49 -23.46 8.76
C ARG A 443 9.06 -23.08 9.14
N VAL A 444 8.91 -21.92 9.79
CA VAL A 444 7.63 -21.31 10.08
C VAL A 444 7.54 -19.98 9.34
N PHE A 445 6.53 -19.85 8.50
CA PHE A 445 6.21 -18.62 7.79
C PHE A 445 4.92 -18.04 8.34
N VAL A 446 4.94 -16.73 8.64
CA VAL A 446 3.78 -16.00 9.15
C VAL A 446 3.48 -14.84 8.21
N CYS A 447 2.24 -14.73 7.72
CA CYS A 447 1.83 -13.65 6.84
C CYS A 447 0.42 -13.13 7.17
N GLY A 448 0.31 -11.82 7.42
CA GLY A 448 -0.97 -11.17 7.75
C GLY A 448 -0.77 -9.76 8.31
N SER A 449 -1.73 -9.28 9.09
CA SER A 449 -1.58 -7.96 9.73
C SER A 449 -0.53 -8.02 10.84
N GLY A 450 0.37 -7.03 10.89
CA GLY A 450 1.42 -6.95 11.90
C GLY A 450 0.85 -6.76 13.32
N LYS A 451 -0.03 -5.77 13.49
CA LYS A 451 -0.73 -5.54 14.75
C LYS A 451 -1.81 -6.60 14.98
N GLY A 452 -1.84 -7.15 16.16
CA GLY A 452 -2.79 -8.15 16.62
C GLY A 452 -2.45 -9.56 16.16
N MET A 453 -2.55 -9.89 14.86
CA MET A 453 -2.30 -11.24 14.36
C MET A 453 -0.81 -11.62 14.44
N GLY A 454 0.09 -10.82 13.91
CA GLY A 454 1.53 -11.11 13.91
C GLY A 454 2.11 -11.21 15.33
N GLU A 455 1.81 -10.21 16.17
CA GLU A 455 2.20 -10.19 17.59
C GLU A 455 1.59 -11.35 18.37
N GLY A 456 0.30 -11.66 18.13
CA GLY A 456 -0.39 -12.78 18.79
C GLY A 456 0.18 -14.14 18.40
N VAL A 457 0.56 -14.35 17.14
CA VAL A 457 1.22 -15.58 16.68
C VAL A 457 2.61 -15.70 17.29
N GLU A 458 3.39 -14.61 17.35
CA GLU A 458 4.70 -14.62 17.98
C GLU A 458 4.62 -15.01 19.46
N ALA A 459 3.68 -14.42 20.20
CA ALA A 459 3.42 -14.78 21.60
C ALA A 459 3.03 -16.27 21.73
N ALA A 460 2.12 -16.75 20.88
CA ALA A 460 1.72 -18.15 20.89
C ALA A 460 2.88 -19.12 20.60
N LEU A 461 3.77 -18.77 19.69
CA LEU A 461 4.96 -19.56 19.38
C LEU A 461 5.93 -19.63 20.58
N VAL A 462 6.10 -18.54 21.33
CA VAL A 462 6.89 -18.51 22.57
C VAL A 462 6.26 -19.45 23.61
N GLU A 463 4.96 -19.37 23.82
CA GLU A 463 4.23 -20.25 24.74
C GLU A 463 4.37 -21.74 24.35
N VAL A 464 4.32 -22.06 23.05
CA VAL A 464 4.57 -23.43 22.57
C VAL A 464 5.97 -23.90 22.95
N ALA A 465 7.00 -23.05 22.80
CA ALA A 465 8.37 -23.41 23.16
C ALA A 465 8.52 -23.61 24.69
N VAL A 466 7.83 -22.82 25.50
CA VAL A 466 7.77 -23.02 26.96
C VAL A 466 7.14 -24.38 27.28
N ALA A 467 5.96 -24.66 26.74
CA ALA A 467 5.16 -25.83 27.07
C ALA A 467 5.77 -27.15 26.53
N LYS A 468 6.31 -27.16 25.33
CA LYS A 468 6.81 -28.37 24.65
C LYS A 468 8.31 -28.54 24.72
N GLY A 469 9.06 -27.43 24.84
CA GLY A 469 10.53 -27.44 24.95
C GLY A 469 11.03 -27.48 26.39
N ASN A 470 10.15 -27.39 27.38
CA ASN A 470 10.50 -27.24 28.81
C ASN A 470 11.44 -26.04 29.06
N LEU A 471 11.25 -24.96 28.29
CA LEU A 471 12.04 -23.75 28.41
C LEU A 471 11.36 -22.74 29.35
N ASN A 472 12.13 -21.91 30.03
CA ASN A 472 11.55 -20.74 30.65
C ASN A 472 11.23 -19.65 29.59
N ALA A 473 10.48 -18.62 29.94
CA ALA A 473 10.03 -17.59 29.01
C ALA A 473 11.19 -16.94 28.24
N LYS A 474 12.28 -16.60 28.93
CA LYS A 474 13.45 -15.96 28.33
C LYS A 474 14.21 -16.91 27.38
N GLU A 475 14.33 -18.18 27.74
CA GLU A 475 14.91 -19.20 26.89
C GLU A 475 14.09 -19.43 25.62
N ALA A 476 12.74 -19.41 25.74
CA ALA A 476 11.84 -19.56 24.63
C ALA A 476 11.91 -18.36 23.65
N GLU A 477 12.01 -17.13 24.16
CA GLU A 477 12.25 -15.94 23.35
C GLU A 477 13.57 -16.03 22.60
N LEU A 478 14.65 -16.43 23.30
CA LEU A 478 15.98 -16.64 22.68
C LEU A 478 15.98 -17.75 21.64
N PHE A 479 15.21 -18.83 21.88
CA PHE A 479 15.03 -19.92 20.91
C PHE A 479 14.45 -19.36 19.60
N TRP A 480 13.34 -18.61 19.66
CA TRP A 480 12.72 -18.04 18.48
C TRP A 480 13.57 -16.95 17.83
N GLN A 481 14.31 -16.16 18.61
CA GLN A 481 15.26 -15.20 18.09
C GLN A 481 16.34 -15.89 17.23
N ARG A 482 16.92 -17.00 17.71
CA ARG A 482 17.88 -17.81 16.94
C ARG A 482 17.26 -18.39 15.68
N LYS A 483 15.98 -18.84 15.74
CA LYS A 483 15.24 -19.32 14.57
C LYS A 483 14.99 -18.23 13.54
N LYS A 484 14.74 -16.98 13.98
CA LYS A 484 14.67 -15.79 13.10
C LYS A 484 16.02 -15.53 12.42
N GLU A 485 17.10 -15.51 13.17
CA GLU A 485 18.46 -15.29 12.66
C GLU A 485 18.89 -16.38 11.67
N ALA A 486 18.55 -17.62 11.93
CA ALA A 486 18.77 -18.75 11.05
C ALA A 486 17.86 -18.75 9.80
N GLY A 487 16.86 -17.88 9.74
CA GLY A 487 15.87 -17.84 8.65
C GLY A 487 14.91 -19.01 8.64
N GLN A 488 14.65 -19.59 9.80
CA GLN A 488 13.66 -20.64 10.00
C GLN A 488 12.31 -20.11 10.50
N TYR A 489 12.27 -18.89 11.06
CA TYR A 489 11.05 -18.15 11.37
C TYR A 489 11.02 -16.86 10.56
N ILE A 490 10.05 -16.75 9.67
CA ILE A 490 9.88 -15.60 8.76
C ILE A 490 8.49 -15.04 8.93
N ALA A 491 8.39 -13.80 9.45
CA ALA A 491 7.14 -13.08 9.56
C ALA A 491 7.12 -11.90 8.56
N VAL A 492 6.03 -11.77 7.81
CA VAL A 492 5.82 -10.68 6.86
C VAL A 492 4.47 -10.03 7.13
N SER A 493 4.49 -8.76 7.47
CA SER A 493 3.27 -7.93 7.53
C SER A 493 3.18 -7.05 6.29
N GLY A 494 1.97 -6.78 5.80
CA GLY A 494 1.73 -5.92 4.63
C GLY A 494 2.32 -4.50 4.78
N ILE A 495 2.54 -4.05 6.02
CA ILE A 495 3.15 -2.74 6.34
C ILE A 495 4.68 -2.77 6.24
N LEU A 496 5.32 -3.91 6.52
CA LEU A 496 6.78 -4.04 6.45
C LEU A 496 7.34 -3.93 5.03
N LEU A 497 6.58 -4.30 4.01
CA LEU A 497 6.98 -4.11 2.60
C LEU A 497 7.15 -2.63 2.24
N LEU A 498 6.39 -1.73 2.87
CA LEU A 498 6.52 -0.28 2.69
C LEU A 498 7.72 0.30 3.49
N ASN A 499 7.92 -0.16 4.73
CA ASN A 499 8.97 0.37 5.62
C ASN A 499 10.38 -0.10 5.25
N TRP A 500 10.53 -1.27 4.68
CA TRP A 500 11.83 -1.80 4.24
C TRP A 500 12.43 -0.99 3.09
N HIS A 501 11.59 -0.46 2.21
CA HIS A 501 12.03 0.48 1.16
C HIS A 501 12.50 1.81 1.74
N TYR A 502 11.89 2.29 2.82
CA TYR A 502 12.28 3.55 3.47
C TYR A 502 13.63 3.48 4.18
N SER A 503 13.99 2.35 4.78
CA SER A 503 15.28 2.18 5.46
C SER A 503 16.46 2.07 4.48
N LEU A 504 16.25 1.46 3.31
CA LEU A 504 17.26 1.38 2.25
C LEU A 504 17.51 2.72 1.55
N VAL A 505 16.47 3.55 1.41
CA VAL A 505 16.56 4.87 0.75
C VAL A 505 17.26 5.90 1.63
N ARG A 506 17.22 5.77 2.96
CA ARG A 506 17.84 6.71 3.89
C ARG A 506 19.32 6.44 4.19
N GLY A 507 19.93 5.44 3.57
CA GLY A 507 21.38 5.23 3.68
C GLY A 507 21.86 5.32 5.14
N SER A 508 21.27 4.53 6.03
CA SER A 508 21.88 4.37 7.34
C SER A 508 23.22 3.67 7.14
N LYS A 509 24.28 4.44 7.30
CA LYS A 509 25.61 3.89 7.57
C LYS A 509 25.47 2.99 8.80
N PHE A 510 25.64 1.71 8.61
CA PHE A 510 26.11 0.78 9.61
C PHE A 510 27.52 0.39 9.26
#